data_861bfe678bb12ac19926984ab63c7fe8
#
_entry.id   861bfe678bb12ac19926984ab63c7fe8
#
_cell.length_a   1.000
_cell.length_b   1.000
_cell.length_c   1.000
_cell.angle_alpha   90.00
_cell.angle_beta   90.00
_cell.angle_gamma   90.00
#
_symmetry.space_group_name_H-M   'P 1'
#
loop_
_entity.id
_entity.type
_entity.pdbx_description
1 polymer ?
#
loop_
_entity_poly.entity_id
_entity_poly.type
_entity_poly.pdbx_seq_one_letter_code
_entity_poly.pdbx_strand_id
1 'polypeptide(L)'
;MGPRIGIIGGGAIGGYTGGMLTKAGHDVTIVDQWPEHVAAVKANGLTIRHNDDEINVPANYININELQSIDDPFDYVFVAVKSYDTEWAAMLMRRYLKPDGAYVDFQNGINDYRLAETIGAENALGCVITIAAGCYEPGIVLRTDTNPLAYKIGEQDGSDTPRARELVEVVSSASEGTYFTDNLWGERWAKLAINCMVNPMAGITGLTSDKVRTDPRVRDIRTQVGAEVIRVGRALGHTIGDLLGVPAQMFVDAAEGRNIEDLEIEMDKQA
;
A
#
# COMPACT_ATOMS: atom_id res chain seq x y z
N MET A 1 -17.33 19.03 7.65
CA MET A 1 -16.55 18.62 6.46
C MET A 1 -15.57 17.55 6.96
N GLY A 2 -15.35 16.50 6.20
CA GLY A 2 -14.30 15.52 6.52
C GLY A 2 -12.89 16.11 6.35
N PRO A 3 -11.84 15.33 6.67
CA PRO A 3 -10.47 15.78 6.54
C PRO A 3 -10.10 16.03 5.07
N ARG A 4 -9.22 17.00 4.86
CA ARG A 4 -8.65 17.30 3.56
C ARG A 4 -7.40 16.46 3.31
N ILE A 5 -7.35 15.75 2.18
CA ILE A 5 -6.35 14.73 1.89
C ILE A 5 -5.49 15.13 0.70
N GLY A 6 -4.18 15.17 0.90
CA GLY A 6 -3.20 15.25 -0.17
C GLY A 6 -2.63 13.87 -0.46
N ILE A 7 -2.48 13.49 -1.72
CA ILE A 7 -1.80 12.25 -2.11
C ILE A 7 -0.62 12.61 -3.00
N ILE A 8 0.60 12.26 -2.59
CA ILE A 8 1.78 12.42 -3.43
C ILE A 8 2.13 11.08 -4.09
N GLY A 9 2.06 11.07 -5.43
CA GLY A 9 2.19 9.88 -6.27
C GLY A 9 0.82 9.39 -6.75
N GLY A 10 0.31 9.97 -7.85
CA GLY A 10 -1.00 9.69 -8.44
C GLY A 10 -1.02 8.48 -9.39
N GLY A 11 -0.03 7.59 -9.29
CA GLY A 11 0.04 6.37 -10.10
C GLY A 11 -0.96 5.29 -9.66
N ALA A 12 -0.56 4.02 -9.74
CA ALA A 12 -1.44 2.86 -9.51
C ALA A 12 -2.18 2.90 -8.17
N ILE A 13 -1.46 2.99 -7.05
CA ILE A 13 -2.04 2.94 -5.70
C ILE A 13 -2.67 4.28 -5.32
N GLY A 14 -1.92 5.38 -5.43
CA GLY A 14 -2.43 6.70 -5.06
C GLY A 14 -3.58 7.16 -5.97
N GLY A 15 -3.51 6.85 -7.26
CA GLY A 15 -4.60 7.13 -8.20
C GLY A 15 -5.85 6.33 -7.90
N TYR A 16 -5.71 5.01 -7.67
CA TYR A 16 -6.85 4.18 -7.29
C TYR A 16 -7.50 4.65 -5.98
N THR A 17 -6.69 4.76 -4.91
CA THR A 17 -7.19 5.17 -3.60
C THR A 17 -7.80 6.57 -3.63
N GLY A 18 -7.08 7.54 -4.22
CA GLY A 18 -7.56 8.92 -4.32
C GLY A 18 -8.81 9.08 -5.18
N GLY A 19 -8.89 8.33 -6.28
CA GLY A 19 -10.09 8.29 -7.11
C GLY A 19 -11.30 7.72 -6.36
N MET A 20 -11.12 6.63 -5.63
CA MET A 20 -12.20 6.03 -4.84
C MET A 20 -12.64 6.93 -3.68
N LEU A 21 -11.71 7.59 -2.99
CA LEU A 21 -12.02 8.60 -1.96
C LEU A 21 -12.77 9.80 -2.56
N THR A 22 -12.35 10.30 -3.73
CA THR A 22 -13.07 11.36 -4.45
C THR A 22 -14.50 10.91 -4.80
N LYS A 23 -14.66 9.68 -5.29
CA LYS A 23 -15.98 9.10 -5.58
C LYS A 23 -16.87 9.02 -4.34
N ALA A 24 -16.28 8.75 -3.18
CA ALA A 24 -16.96 8.73 -1.89
C ALA A 24 -17.29 10.14 -1.34
N GLY A 25 -16.85 11.20 -2.00
CA GLY A 25 -17.17 12.59 -1.66
C GLY A 25 -16.16 13.29 -0.75
N HIS A 26 -14.96 12.72 -0.58
CA HIS A 26 -13.89 13.38 0.19
C HIS A 26 -13.17 14.47 -0.62
N ASP A 27 -12.63 15.47 0.09
CA ASP A 27 -11.75 16.50 -0.49
C ASP A 27 -10.34 15.92 -0.67
N VAL A 28 -10.04 15.50 -1.88
CA VAL A 28 -8.76 14.86 -2.25
C VAL A 28 -8.05 15.64 -3.33
N THR A 29 -6.79 15.98 -3.10
CA THR A 29 -5.89 16.51 -4.13
C THR A 29 -4.76 15.52 -4.38
N ILE A 30 -4.62 15.07 -5.61
CA ILE A 30 -3.60 14.10 -6.03
C ILE A 30 -2.50 14.83 -6.79
N VAL A 31 -1.28 14.70 -6.28
CA VAL A 31 -0.08 15.35 -6.83
C VAL A 31 0.74 14.31 -7.56
N ASP A 32 1.03 14.53 -8.84
CA ASP A 32 1.87 13.63 -9.62
C ASP A 32 2.87 14.39 -10.49
N GLN A 33 3.99 13.72 -10.78
CA GLN A 33 5.05 14.29 -11.62
C GLN A 33 4.90 13.95 -13.11
N TRP A 34 4.04 13.01 -13.49
CA TRP A 34 3.83 12.59 -14.87
C TRP A 34 2.87 13.56 -15.61
N PRO A 35 3.40 14.49 -16.44
CA PRO A 35 2.58 15.56 -17.01
C PRO A 35 1.42 15.05 -17.89
N GLU A 36 1.66 13.99 -18.67
CA GLU A 36 0.65 13.44 -19.57
C GLU A 36 -0.50 12.80 -18.79
N HIS A 37 -0.18 12.13 -17.66
CA HIS A 37 -1.18 11.54 -16.79
C HIS A 37 -2.06 12.63 -16.14
N VAL A 38 -1.42 13.64 -15.57
CA VAL A 38 -2.13 14.79 -14.97
C VAL A 38 -3.00 15.50 -15.99
N ALA A 39 -2.47 15.77 -17.21
CA ALA A 39 -3.23 16.42 -18.27
C ALA A 39 -4.43 15.60 -18.73
N ALA A 40 -4.27 14.27 -18.86
CA ALA A 40 -5.34 13.37 -19.24
C ALA A 40 -6.47 13.37 -18.21
N VAL A 41 -6.12 13.29 -16.89
CA VAL A 41 -7.12 13.32 -15.81
C VAL A 41 -7.83 14.67 -15.74
N LYS A 42 -7.11 15.78 -15.86
CA LYS A 42 -7.72 17.13 -15.89
C LYS A 42 -8.72 17.30 -17.03
N ALA A 43 -8.43 16.73 -18.19
CA ALA A 43 -9.28 16.86 -19.36
C ALA A 43 -10.51 15.94 -19.33
N ASN A 44 -10.36 14.71 -18.83
CA ASN A 44 -11.33 13.63 -19.00
C ASN A 44 -11.80 12.97 -17.69
N GLY A 45 -11.26 13.35 -16.54
CA GLY A 45 -11.40 12.59 -15.29
C GLY A 45 -10.46 11.39 -15.23
N LEU A 46 -10.38 10.77 -14.04
CA LEU A 46 -9.63 9.54 -13.82
C LEU A 46 -10.50 8.33 -14.15
N THR A 47 -10.07 7.53 -15.11
CA THR A 47 -10.71 6.25 -15.41
C THR A 47 -10.15 5.16 -14.52
N ILE A 48 -11.00 4.49 -13.77
CA ILE A 48 -10.66 3.33 -12.94
C ILE A 48 -11.32 2.09 -13.54
N ARG A 49 -10.50 1.09 -13.87
CA ARG A 49 -10.93 -0.21 -14.37
C ARG A 49 -10.73 -1.29 -13.30
N HIS A 50 -11.74 -2.13 -13.11
CA HIS A 50 -11.67 -3.29 -12.23
C HIS A 50 -12.55 -4.41 -12.79
N ASN A 51 -11.96 -5.51 -13.18
CA ASN A 51 -12.61 -6.59 -13.93
C ASN A 51 -13.27 -6.04 -15.21
N ASP A 52 -14.58 -6.27 -15.39
CA ASP A 52 -15.37 -5.76 -16.52
C ASP A 52 -15.97 -4.37 -16.25
N ASP A 53 -15.77 -3.83 -15.03
CA ASP A 53 -16.30 -2.52 -14.65
C ASP A 53 -15.31 -1.40 -14.97
N GLU A 54 -15.86 -0.30 -15.48
CA GLU A 54 -15.14 0.95 -15.70
C GLU A 54 -15.95 2.12 -15.11
N ILE A 55 -15.27 2.93 -14.31
CA ILE A 55 -15.83 4.16 -13.79
C ILE A 55 -14.94 5.35 -14.13
N ASN A 56 -15.54 6.52 -14.35
CA ASN A 56 -14.82 7.78 -14.50
C ASN A 56 -15.11 8.68 -13.29
N VAL A 57 -14.05 9.21 -12.69
CA VAL A 57 -14.09 10.04 -11.47
C VAL A 57 -13.50 11.42 -11.79
N PRO A 58 -14.18 12.52 -11.44
CA PRO A 58 -13.64 13.87 -11.57
C PRO A 58 -12.58 14.17 -10.50
N ALA A 59 -11.50 13.39 -10.50
CA ALA A 59 -10.43 13.49 -9.51
C ALA A 59 -9.61 14.77 -9.71
N ASN A 60 -9.29 15.46 -8.62
CA ASN A 60 -8.47 16.66 -8.64
C ASN A 60 -6.99 16.30 -8.68
N TYR A 61 -6.41 16.27 -9.88
CA TYR A 61 -4.99 16.06 -10.11
C TYR A 61 -4.27 17.38 -10.37
N ILE A 62 -3.13 17.54 -9.73
CA ILE A 62 -2.20 18.65 -10.01
C ILE A 62 -0.79 18.09 -10.28
N ASN A 63 -0.06 18.79 -11.15
CA ASN A 63 1.35 18.50 -11.33
C ASN A 63 2.17 19.08 -10.16
N ILE A 64 3.34 18.51 -9.87
CA ILE A 64 4.20 18.97 -8.79
C ILE A 64 4.56 20.46 -8.88
N ASN A 65 4.63 21.03 -10.08
CA ASN A 65 4.89 22.46 -10.27
C ASN A 65 3.69 23.35 -9.92
N GLU A 66 2.52 22.78 -9.71
CA GLU A 66 1.30 23.50 -9.31
C GLU A 66 1.08 23.49 -7.78
N LEU A 67 1.93 22.77 -7.00
CA LEU A 67 1.82 22.71 -5.53
C LEU A 67 1.76 24.08 -4.87
N GLN A 68 2.47 25.06 -5.43
CA GLN A 68 2.47 26.45 -4.89
C GLN A 68 1.10 27.15 -4.97
N SER A 69 0.12 26.56 -5.69
CA SER A 69 -1.26 27.08 -5.73
C SER A 69 -2.14 26.54 -4.60
N ILE A 70 -1.60 25.70 -3.72
CA ILE A 70 -2.32 25.19 -2.56
C ILE A 70 -2.22 26.21 -1.42
N ASP A 71 -3.35 26.84 -1.13
CA ASP A 71 -3.47 27.84 -0.07
C ASP A 71 -3.91 27.23 1.27
N ASP A 72 -4.70 26.15 1.22
CA ASP A 72 -5.23 25.46 2.42
C ASP A 72 -4.53 24.10 2.61
N PRO A 73 -3.74 23.94 3.71
CA PRO A 73 -2.99 22.70 3.96
C PRO A 73 -3.88 21.48 4.22
N PHE A 74 -3.30 20.29 4.06
CA PHE A 74 -3.94 19.00 4.24
C PHE A 74 -3.95 18.55 5.71
N ASP A 75 -4.99 17.84 6.11
CA ASP A 75 -5.04 17.12 7.38
C ASP A 75 -4.19 15.83 7.30
N TYR A 76 -4.25 15.15 6.14
CA TYR A 76 -3.46 13.96 5.87
C TYR A 76 -2.72 14.06 4.54
N VAL A 77 -1.48 13.58 4.52
CA VAL A 77 -0.70 13.40 3.30
C VAL A 77 -0.36 11.91 3.11
N PHE A 78 -0.94 11.29 2.08
CA PHE A 78 -0.63 9.92 1.72
C PHE A 78 0.60 9.88 0.82
N VAL A 79 1.63 9.17 1.25
CA VAL A 79 2.86 8.98 0.46
C VAL A 79 2.71 7.71 -0.35
N ALA A 80 2.44 7.84 -1.65
CA ALA A 80 2.17 6.73 -2.58
C ALA A 80 3.17 6.65 -3.74
N VAL A 81 4.30 7.35 -3.62
CA VAL A 81 5.42 7.27 -4.57
C VAL A 81 6.18 5.94 -4.43
N LYS A 82 7.09 5.66 -5.36
CA LYS A 82 8.02 4.52 -5.19
C LYS A 82 8.97 4.76 -4.01
N SER A 83 9.37 3.68 -3.33
CA SER A 83 10.13 3.73 -2.07
C SER A 83 11.42 4.56 -2.12
N TYR A 84 12.07 4.67 -3.27
CA TYR A 84 13.26 5.50 -3.44
C TYR A 84 12.99 7.01 -3.43
N ASP A 85 11.72 7.43 -3.58
CA ASP A 85 11.29 8.83 -3.56
C ASP A 85 10.62 9.25 -2.22
N THR A 86 10.58 8.37 -1.22
CA THR A 86 9.85 8.60 0.05
C THR A 86 10.28 9.90 0.73
N GLU A 87 11.57 10.08 0.97
CA GLU A 87 12.11 11.25 1.67
C GLU A 87 11.86 12.53 0.88
N TRP A 88 12.12 12.48 -0.42
CA TRP A 88 11.86 13.63 -1.30
C TRP A 88 10.38 14.03 -1.27
N ALA A 89 9.47 13.07 -1.42
CA ALA A 89 8.04 13.33 -1.42
C ALA A 89 7.55 13.90 -0.08
N ALA A 90 8.02 13.33 1.03
CA ALA A 90 7.69 13.80 2.37
C ALA A 90 8.18 15.25 2.59
N MET A 91 9.41 15.56 2.22
CA MET A 91 9.97 16.91 2.34
C MET A 91 9.26 17.92 1.44
N LEU A 92 8.89 17.52 0.21
CA LEU A 92 8.14 18.37 -0.71
C LEU A 92 6.77 18.76 -0.13
N MET A 93 6.07 17.79 0.46
CA MET A 93 4.72 17.99 1.00
C MET A 93 4.69 18.67 2.37
N ARG A 94 5.83 18.83 3.05
CA ARG A 94 5.90 19.30 4.44
C ARG A 94 5.21 20.65 4.68
N ARG A 95 5.36 21.61 3.76
CA ARG A 95 4.74 22.94 3.90
C ARG A 95 3.23 22.94 3.65
N TYR A 96 2.70 21.85 3.07
CA TYR A 96 1.28 21.70 2.74
C TYR A 96 0.54 20.79 3.72
N LEU A 97 1.19 20.34 4.80
CA LEU A 97 0.56 19.62 5.90
C LEU A 97 0.23 20.61 7.01
N LYS A 98 -0.94 20.49 7.63
CA LYS A 98 -1.33 21.24 8.83
C LYS A 98 -0.38 20.93 10.01
N PRO A 99 -0.24 21.84 10.98
CA PRO A 99 0.63 21.59 12.14
C PRO A 99 0.25 20.35 12.96
N ASP A 100 -1.03 19.99 12.99
CA ASP A 100 -1.61 18.81 13.65
C ASP A 100 -1.95 17.68 12.68
N GLY A 101 -1.57 17.82 11.41
CA GLY A 101 -1.78 16.84 10.37
C GLY A 101 -0.80 15.67 10.45
N ALA A 102 -1.05 14.62 9.65
CA ALA A 102 -0.21 13.44 9.64
C ALA A 102 0.09 12.93 8.22
N TYR A 103 1.27 12.33 8.08
CA TYR A 103 1.61 11.54 6.91
C TYR A 103 1.14 10.09 7.08
N VAL A 104 0.79 9.47 5.98
CA VAL A 104 0.43 8.06 5.94
C VAL A 104 1.28 7.36 4.89
N ASP A 105 2.05 6.34 5.29
CA ASP A 105 2.82 5.55 4.35
C ASP A 105 1.90 4.61 3.55
N PHE A 106 1.64 4.96 2.30
CA PHE A 106 0.86 4.20 1.31
C PHE A 106 1.76 3.47 0.33
N GLN A 107 2.87 2.90 0.80
CA GLN A 107 3.85 2.23 -0.05
C GLN A 107 3.97 0.73 0.28
N ASN A 108 4.39 -0.04 -0.72
CA ASN A 108 4.85 -1.41 -0.48
C ASN A 108 6.24 -1.40 0.15
N GLY A 109 6.54 -2.44 0.93
CA GLY A 109 7.82 -2.59 1.63
C GLY A 109 7.75 -2.03 3.05
N ILE A 110 8.90 -1.64 3.58
CA ILE A 110 9.09 -1.10 4.93
C ILE A 110 9.72 0.28 4.79
N ASN A 111 8.89 1.30 4.53
CA ASN A 111 9.35 2.68 4.37
C ASN A 111 8.98 3.56 5.59
N ASP A 112 8.19 3.03 6.52
CA ASP A 112 7.73 3.75 7.72
C ASP A 112 8.90 4.31 8.55
N TYR A 113 10.02 3.57 8.69
CA TYR A 113 11.23 4.06 9.36
C TYR A 113 11.81 5.30 8.65
N ARG A 114 11.94 5.22 7.31
CA ARG A 114 12.47 6.30 6.50
C ARG A 114 11.57 7.52 6.54
N LEU A 115 10.26 7.32 6.51
CA LEU A 115 9.28 8.38 6.65
C LEU A 115 9.40 9.03 8.03
N ALA A 116 9.42 8.23 9.10
CA ALA A 116 9.56 8.70 10.48
C ALA A 116 10.87 9.46 10.74
N GLU A 117 11.99 9.01 10.17
CA GLU A 117 13.27 9.73 10.25
C GLU A 117 13.21 11.09 9.54
N THR A 118 12.43 11.22 8.46
CA THR A 118 12.34 12.45 7.66
C THR A 118 11.44 13.49 8.30
N ILE A 119 10.32 13.08 8.92
CA ILE A 119 9.25 14.02 9.35
C ILE A 119 8.94 13.95 10.85
N GLY A 120 9.56 13.05 11.60
CA GLY A 120 9.22 12.70 12.99
C GLY A 120 8.21 11.56 13.08
N ALA A 121 8.47 10.59 13.97
CA ALA A 121 7.62 9.41 14.12
C ALA A 121 6.20 9.74 14.58
N GLU A 122 6.06 10.80 15.38
CA GLU A 122 4.79 11.33 15.89
C GLU A 122 3.86 11.83 14.78
N ASN A 123 4.41 12.14 13.60
CA ASN A 123 3.67 12.64 12.44
C ASN A 123 3.37 11.54 11.41
N ALA A 124 3.78 10.30 11.67
CA ALA A 124 3.69 9.21 10.68
C ALA A 124 2.77 8.09 11.14
N LEU A 125 1.74 7.80 10.32
CA LEU A 125 0.96 6.56 10.38
C LEU A 125 1.39 5.61 9.26
N GLY A 126 1.11 4.32 9.44
CA GLY A 126 1.31 3.32 8.40
C GLY A 126 0.00 2.81 7.81
N CYS A 127 0.06 2.41 6.55
CA CYS A 127 -1.01 1.72 5.87
C CYS A 127 -0.47 0.54 5.08
N VAL A 128 -0.78 -0.67 5.49
CA VAL A 128 -0.46 -1.89 4.72
C VAL A 128 -1.49 -2.07 3.62
N ILE A 129 -1.03 -2.04 2.38
CA ILE A 129 -1.88 -2.10 1.19
C ILE A 129 -1.85 -3.51 0.61
N THR A 130 -3.01 -4.12 0.46
CA THR A 130 -3.13 -5.49 -0.07
C THR A 130 -3.74 -5.55 -1.47
N ILE A 131 -4.19 -4.43 -2.02
CA ILE A 131 -4.65 -4.35 -3.41
C ILE A 131 -3.50 -4.42 -4.40
N ALA A 132 -3.78 -4.97 -5.58
CA ALA A 132 -2.91 -4.92 -6.74
C ALA A 132 -3.49 -3.95 -7.78
N ALA A 133 -2.69 -2.98 -8.20
CA ALA A 133 -3.10 -2.00 -9.21
C ALA A 133 -1.94 -1.66 -10.15
N GLY A 134 -2.29 -1.20 -11.36
CA GLY A 134 -1.37 -0.73 -12.38
C GLY A 134 -1.81 0.62 -12.95
N CYS A 135 -0.86 1.39 -13.46
CA CYS A 135 -1.09 2.62 -14.21
C CYS A 135 -0.11 2.62 -15.38
N TYR A 136 -0.59 2.21 -16.56
CA TYR A 136 0.24 1.99 -17.75
C TYR A 136 -0.05 3.01 -18.85
N GLU A 137 -1.22 3.66 -18.78
CA GLU A 137 -1.69 4.65 -19.74
C GLU A 137 -2.08 5.94 -18.99
N PRO A 138 -1.83 7.12 -19.57
CA PRO A 138 -2.27 8.39 -18.99
C PRO A 138 -3.78 8.42 -18.73
N GLY A 139 -4.17 8.83 -17.53
CA GLY A 139 -5.57 8.96 -17.13
C GLY A 139 -6.28 7.66 -16.74
N ILE A 140 -5.59 6.50 -16.76
CA ILE A 140 -6.19 5.19 -16.50
C ILE A 140 -5.46 4.46 -15.39
N VAL A 141 -6.21 4.02 -14.39
CA VAL A 141 -5.73 3.12 -13.32
C VAL A 141 -6.50 1.81 -13.40
N LEU A 142 -5.78 0.70 -13.33
CA LEU A 142 -6.33 -0.65 -13.39
C LEU A 142 -6.13 -1.33 -12.04
N ARG A 143 -7.20 -1.77 -11.37
CA ARG A 143 -7.13 -2.73 -10.27
C ARG A 143 -7.18 -4.15 -10.82
N THR A 144 -6.22 -5.00 -10.42
CA THR A 144 -6.01 -6.34 -11.02
C THR A 144 -6.30 -7.49 -10.10
N ASP A 145 -6.71 -7.22 -8.85
CA ASP A 145 -7.09 -8.23 -7.88
C ASP A 145 -8.57 -8.11 -7.48
N THR A 146 -9.08 -9.19 -6.87
CA THR A 146 -10.43 -9.27 -6.32
C THR A 146 -10.43 -9.37 -4.79
N ASN A 147 -9.28 -9.12 -4.15
CA ASN A 147 -9.15 -9.23 -2.70
C ASN A 147 -10.07 -8.22 -2.00
N PRO A 148 -11.01 -8.64 -1.15
CA PRO A 148 -11.86 -7.73 -0.40
C PRO A 148 -11.07 -6.93 0.65
N LEU A 149 -10.00 -7.50 1.21
CA LEU A 149 -9.11 -6.80 2.14
C LEU A 149 -8.24 -5.83 1.35
N ALA A 150 -8.30 -4.54 1.69
CA ALA A 150 -7.62 -3.50 0.95
C ALA A 150 -6.55 -2.78 1.76
N TYR A 151 -6.89 -2.34 2.98
CA TYR A 151 -6.02 -1.48 3.77
C TYR A 151 -6.04 -1.85 5.25
N LYS A 152 -4.85 -1.87 5.89
CA LYS A 152 -4.68 -2.02 7.33
C LYS A 152 -3.94 -0.79 7.83
N ILE A 153 -4.57 0.01 8.68
CA ILE A 153 -4.08 1.32 9.11
C ILE A 153 -3.80 1.28 10.60
N GLY A 154 -2.66 1.83 11.01
CA GLY A 154 -2.28 1.89 12.42
C GLY A 154 -1.14 2.85 12.69
N GLU A 155 -0.94 3.11 13.97
CA GLU A 155 0.22 3.84 14.49
C GLU A 155 1.46 2.94 14.47
N GLN A 156 2.64 3.56 14.40
CA GLN A 156 3.89 2.79 14.39
C GLN A 156 4.18 2.09 15.73
N ASP A 157 3.67 2.63 16.83
CA ASP A 157 3.78 2.05 18.17
C ASP A 157 2.64 1.11 18.55
N GLY A 158 1.67 0.92 17.64
CA GLY A 158 0.48 0.08 17.83
C GLY A 158 -0.61 0.73 18.69
N SER A 159 -0.47 2.00 19.06
CA SER A 159 -1.48 2.70 19.85
C SER A 159 -2.78 2.91 19.10
N ASP A 160 -3.90 2.83 19.83
CA ASP A 160 -5.24 3.11 19.30
C ASP A 160 -5.56 4.60 19.48
N THR A 161 -5.37 5.37 18.43
CA THR A 161 -5.52 6.83 18.46
C THR A 161 -6.77 7.31 17.69
N PRO A 162 -7.34 8.46 18.07
CA PRO A 162 -8.46 9.06 17.33
C PRO A 162 -8.15 9.29 15.85
N ARG A 163 -6.92 9.74 15.50
CA ARG A 163 -6.52 10.00 14.11
C ARG A 163 -6.42 8.72 13.28
N ALA A 164 -5.95 7.61 13.86
CA ALA A 164 -5.92 6.33 13.18
C ALA A 164 -7.34 5.80 12.93
N ARG A 165 -8.25 5.95 13.89
CA ARG A 165 -9.65 5.57 13.75
C ARG A 165 -10.38 6.43 12.71
N GLU A 166 -10.19 7.76 12.73
CA GLU A 166 -10.73 8.65 11.71
C GLU A 166 -10.25 8.24 10.31
N LEU A 167 -8.96 7.96 10.17
CA LEU A 167 -8.39 7.55 8.88
C LEU A 167 -8.97 6.21 8.39
N VAL A 168 -9.21 5.25 9.30
CA VAL A 168 -9.91 3.99 8.97
C VAL A 168 -11.32 4.29 8.47
N GLU A 169 -12.08 5.15 9.12
CA GLU A 169 -13.44 5.53 8.68
C GLU A 169 -13.42 6.17 7.30
N VAL A 170 -12.52 7.12 7.08
CA VAL A 170 -12.35 7.81 5.79
C VAL A 170 -12.02 6.82 4.67
N VAL A 171 -11.02 5.97 4.86
CA VAL A 171 -10.59 5.01 3.83
C VAL A 171 -11.63 3.89 3.65
N SER A 172 -12.35 3.48 4.70
CA SER A 172 -13.44 2.49 4.62
C SER A 172 -14.58 2.95 3.71
N SER A 173 -14.83 4.26 3.62
CA SER A 173 -15.84 4.80 2.70
C SER A 173 -15.52 4.54 1.22
N ALA A 174 -14.24 4.36 0.92
CA ALA A 174 -13.73 4.05 -0.42
C ALA A 174 -13.45 2.55 -0.62
N SER A 175 -13.29 1.79 0.47
CA SER A 175 -13.00 0.35 0.43
C SER A 175 -13.45 -0.33 1.73
N GLU A 176 -14.45 -1.18 1.63
CA GLU A 176 -15.01 -1.93 2.77
C GLU A 176 -13.98 -2.82 3.49
N GLY A 177 -12.92 -3.23 2.79
CA GLY A 177 -11.84 -4.05 3.34
C GLY A 177 -10.78 -3.27 4.11
N THR A 178 -11.14 -2.16 4.75
CA THR A 178 -10.24 -1.32 5.54
C THR A 178 -10.47 -1.54 7.03
N TYR A 179 -9.40 -1.72 7.80
CA TYR A 179 -9.50 -1.84 9.25
C TYR A 179 -8.28 -1.31 10.01
N PHE A 180 -8.47 -1.04 11.29
CA PHE A 180 -7.42 -0.67 12.21
C PHE A 180 -6.56 -1.87 12.58
N THR A 181 -5.24 -1.66 12.70
CA THR A 181 -4.31 -2.65 13.25
C THR A 181 -3.47 -2.04 14.38
N ASP A 182 -3.36 -2.77 15.48
CA ASP A 182 -2.44 -2.48 16.58
C ASP A 182 -1.06 -3.15 16.38
N ASN A 183 -0.90 -3.92 15.29
CA ASN A 183 0.32 -4.62 14.94
C ASN A 183 0.82 -4.26 13.54
N LEU A 184 0.97 -2.95 13.28
CA LEU A 184 1.38 -2.43 11.97
C LEU A 184 2.65 -3.12 11.43
N TRP A 185 3.67 -3.26 12.28
CA TRP A 185 4.94 -3.86 11.89
C TRP A 185 4.82 -5.34 11.54
N GLY A 186 4.05 -6.11 12.30
CA GLY A 186 3.79 -7.52 11.98
C GLY A 186 3.10 -7.68 10.63
N GLU A 187 2.14 -6.81 10.32
CA GLU A 187 1.44 -6.78 9.04
C GLU A 187 2.36 -6.35 7.88
N ARG A 188 3.24 -5.36 8.11
CA ARG A 188 4.27 -4.94 7.13
C ARG A 188 5.22 -6.09 6.79
N TRP A 189 5.76 -6.78 7.82
CA TRP A 189 6.68 -7.90 7.62
C TRP A 189 6.00 -9.10 6.96
N ALA A 190 4.75 -9.42 7.32
CA ALA A 190 3.96 -10.45 6.66
C ALA A 190 3.76 -10.13 5.17
N LYS A 191 3.39 -8.88 4.87
CA LYS A 191 3.23 -8.42 3.46
C LYS A 191 4.56 -8.42 2.70
N LEU A 192 5.66 -8.02 3.36
CA LEU A 192 6.99 -8.06 2.75
C LEU A 192 7.40 -9.49 2.40
N ALA A 193 7.15 -10.46 3.30
CA ALA A 193 7.44 -11.87 3.03
C ALA A 193 6.70 -12.36 1.77
N ILE A 194 5.40 -12.05 1.64
CA ILE A 194 4.61 -12.37 0.44
C ILE A 194 5.23 -11.74 -0.82
N ASN A 195 5.60 -10.47 -0.75
CA ASN A 195 6.20 -9.77 -1.89
C ASN A 195 7.55 -10.37 -2.29
N CYS A 196 8.40 -10.69 -1.32
CA CYS A 196 9.71 -11.32 -1.57
C CYS A 196 9.59 -12.74 -2.14
N MET A 197 8.56 -13.48 -1.71
CA MET A 197 8.30 -14.83 -2.24
C MET A 197 7.86 -14.83 -3.71
N VAL A 198 7.20 -13.77 -4.18
CA VAL A 198 6.52 -13.77 -5.49
C VAL A 198 7.16 -12.83 -6.49
N ASN A 199 7.33 -11.54 -6.13
CA ASN A 199 7.69 -10.51 -7.09
C ASN A 199 9.08 -10.71 -7.73
N PRO A 200 10.17 -11.06 -7.01
CA PRO A 200 11.46 -11.34 -7.63
C PRO A 200 11.42 -12.55 -8.56
N MET A 201 10.71 -13.61 -8.17
CA MET A 201 10.56 -14.80 -9.01
C MET A 201 9.81 -14.47 -10.30
N ALA A 202 8.73 -13.72 -10.23
CA ALA A 202 8.00 -13.26 -11.40
C ALA A 202 8.89 -12.40 -12.32
N GLY A 203 9.67 -11.47 -11.75
CA GLY A 203 10.58 -10.60 -12.49
C GLY A 203 11.71 -11.36 -13.20
N ILE A 204 12.30 -12.38 -12.56
CA ILE A 204 13.41 -13.17 -13.12
C ILE A 204 12.90 -14.15 -14.18
N THR A 205 11.74 -14.77 -13.94
CA THR A 205 11.23 -15.87 -14.79
C THR A 205 10.32 -15.39 -15.91
N GLY A 206 9.75 -14.17 -15.80
CA GLY A 206 8.68 -13.68 -16.68
C GLY A 206 7.32 -14.36 -16.46
N LEU A 207 7.20 -15.18 -15.39
CA LEU A 207 5.93 -15.82 -15.04
C LEU A 207 5.01 -14.82 -14.34
N THR A 208 3.71 -15.04 -14.48
CA THR A 208 2.70 -14.30 -13.70
C THR A 208 2.72 -14.71 -12.23
N SER A 209 2.19 -13.87 -11.34
CA SER A 209 2.22 -14.11 -9.89
C SER A 209 1.52 -15.41 -9.48
N ASP A 210 0.40 -15.76 -10.14
CA ASP A 210 -0.32 -17.01 -9.93
C ASP A 210 0.53 -18.22 -10.35
N LYS A 211 1.24 -18.13 -11.47
CA LYS A 211 2.17 -19.19 -11.91
C LYS A 211 3.33 -19.38 -10.94
N VAL A 212 3.92 -18.28 -10.45
CA VAL A 212 4.96 -18.36 -9.40
C VAL A 212 4.42 -19.04 -8.14
N ARG A 213 3.17 -18.75 -7.76
CA ARG A 213 2.56 -19.34 -6.55
C ARG A 213 2.33 -20.84 -6.69
N THR A 214 1.96 -21.31 -7.86
CA THR A 214 1.53 -22.70 -8.10
C THR A 214 2.61 -23.61 -8.69
N ASP A 215 3.71 -23.05 -9.27
CA ASP A 215 4.75 -23.85 -9.91
C ASP A 215 5.61 -24.61 -8.88
N PRO A 216 5.64 -25.97 -8.91
CA PRO A 216 6.41 -26.76 -7.96
C PRO A 216 7.90 -26.49 -7.99
N ARG A 217 8.45 -26.04 -9.14
CA ARG A 217 9.89 -25.79 -9.30
C ARG A 217 10.40 -24.61 -8.50
N VAL A 218 9.54 -23.68 -8.12
CA VAL A 218 9.91 -22.50 -7.34
C VAL A 218 9.46 -22.58 -5.88
N ARG A 219 8.75 -23.64 -5.49
CA ARG A 219 8.18 -23.80 -4.13
C ARG A 219 9.25 -23.72 -3.05
N ASP A 220 10.34 -24.49 -3.18
CA ASP A 220 11.39 -24.53 -2.17
C ASP A 220 12.04 -23.15 -1.99
N ILE A 221 12.48 -22.53 -3.09
CA ILE A 221 13.11 -21.19 -3.04
C ILE A 221 12.14 -20.17 -2.42
N ARG A 222 10.88 -20.20 -2.82
CA ARG A 222 9.85 -19.31 -2.28
C ARG A 222 9.67 -19.48 -0.78
N THR A 223 9.61 -20.74 -0.30
CA THR A 223 9.49 -21.06 1.13
C THR A 223 10.71 -20.58 1.91
N GLN A 224 11.92 -20.80 1.38
CA GLN A 224 13.16 -20.32 2.00
C GLN A 224 13.18 -18.79 2.12
N VAL A 225 12.85 -18.08 1.03
CA VAL A 225 12.79 -16.61 1.02
C VAL A 225 11.77 -16.08 2.03
N GLY A 226 10.56 -16.67 2.07
CA GLY A 226 9.55 -16.29 3.05
C GLY A 226 10.01 -16.49 4.50
N ALA A 227 10.61 -17.65 4.79
CA ALA A 227 11.16 -17.96 6.11
C ALA A 227 12.30 -17.00 6.51
N GLU A 228 13.18 -16.61 5.58
CA GLU A 228 14.23 -15.62 5.86
C GLU A 228 13.64 -14.28 6.29
N VAL A 229 12.66 -13.75 5.54
CA VAL A 229 11.99 -12.48 5.88
C VAL A 229 11.32 -12.57 7.25
N ILE A 230 10.61 -13.67 7.54
CA ILE A 230 9.95 -13.89 8.82
C ILE A 230 10.99 -13.92 9.97
N ARG A 231 12.10 -14.63 9.78
CA ARG A 231 13.17 -14.71 10.80
C ARG A 231 13.80 -13.33 11.08
N VAL A 232 14.04 -12.54 10.03
CA VAL A 232 14.58 -11.17 10.20
C VAL A 232 13.60 -10.28 10.96
N GLY A 233 12.32 -10.26 10.57
CA GLY A 233 11.31 -9.47 11.28
C GLY A 233 11.16 -9.87 12.75
N ARG A 234 11.17 -11.17 13.06
CA ARG A 234 11.15 -11.68 14.44
C ARG A 234 12.42 -11.31 15.22
N ALA A 235 13.58 -11.35 14.59
CA ALA A 235 14.84 -10.95 15.22
C ALA A 235 14.87 -9.45 15.58
N LEU A 236 14.10 -8.64 14.83
CA LEU A 236 13.89 -7.21 15.14
C LEU A 236 12.78 -6.97 16.18
N GLY A 237 12.19 -8.04 16.74
CA GLY A 237 11.20 -7.96 17.81
C GLY A 237 9.75 -7.87 17.35
N HIS A 238 9.46 -8.03 16.05
CA HIS A 238 8.10 -7.94 15.52
C HIS A 238 7.34 -9.27 15.61
N THR A 239 6.07 -9.20 15.97
CA THR A 239 5.14 -10.35 15.97
C THR A 239 4.53 -10.48 14.59
N ILE A 240 5.00 -11.46 13.80
CA ILE A 240 4.51 -11.67 12.44
C ILE A 240 3.37 -12.68 12.48
N GLY A 241 2.21 -12.26 12.03
CA GLY A 241 1.01 -13.09 11.92
C GLY A 241 0.97 -13.94 10.65
N ASP A 242 -0.24 -14.22 10.18
CA ASP A 242 -0.47 -15.07 9.02
C ASP A 242 -0.07 -14.38 7.71
N LEU A 243 0.49 -15.16 6.81
CA LEU A 243 0.74 -14.78 5.42
C LEU A 243 -0.39 -15.34 4.54
N LEU A 244 -1.30 -14.48 4.08
CA LEU A 244 -2.48 -14.92 3.31
C LEU A 244 -3.32 -16.00 4.03
N GLY A 245 -3.45 -15.90 5.36
CA GLY A 245 -4.19 -16.87 6.17
C GLY A 245 -3.41 -18.15 6.52
N VAL A 246 -2.12 -18.22 6.14
CA VAL A 246 -1.23 -19.32 6.52
C VAL A 246 -0.29 -18.86 7.63
N PRO A 247 -0.24 -19.53 8.79
CA PRO A 247 0.62 -19.15 9.89
C PRO A 247 2.08 -19.00 9.49
N ALA A 248 2.72 -17.87 9.85
CA ALA A 248 4.12 -17.61 9.53
C ALA A 248 5.07 -18.71 10.00
N GLN A 249 4.72 -19.42 11.11
CA GLN A 249 5.53 -20.53 11.64
C GLN A 249 5.61 -21.69 10.65
N MET A 250 4.57 -21.97 9.87
CA MET A 250 4.58 -23.06 8.89
C MET A 250 5.66 -22.85 7.81
N PHE A 251 5.88 -21.60 7.39
CA PHE A 251 6.95 -21.29 6.44
C PHE A 251 8.34 -21.54 7.04
N VAL A 252 8.53 -21.18 8.31
CA VAL A 252 9.80 -21.41 9.02
C VAL A 252 10.06 -22.91 9.20
N ASP A 253 9.03 -23.66 9.59
CA ASP A 253 9.14 -25.12 9.79
C ASP A 253 9.44 -25.84 8.48
N ALA A 254 8.74 -25.47 7.39
CA ALA A 254 8.97 -26.06 6.08
C ALA A 254 10.37 -25.75 5.53
N ALA A 255 10.88 -24.54 5.75
CA ALA A 255 12.25 -24.16 5.37
C ALA A 255 13.32 -24.97 6.16
N GLU A 256 12.97 -25.53 7.31
CA GLU A 256 13.81 -26.43 8.11
C GLU A 256 13.54 -27.91 7.82
N GLY A 257 12.74 -28.21 6.81
CA GLY A 257 12.41 -29.58 6.39
C GLY A 257 11.29 -30.24 7.21
N ARG A 258 10.53 -29.47 8.00
CA ARG A 258 9.40 -29.95 8.79
C ARG A 258 8.06 -29.56 8.15
N ASN A 259 7.06 -30.45 8.17
CA ASN A 259 5.68 -30.14 7.74
C ASN A 259 5.56 -29.48 6.35
N ILE A 260 6.41 -29.86 5.42
CA ILE A 260 6.44 -29.29 4.06
C ILE A 260 5.10 -29.53 3.35
N GLU A 261 4.57 -30.75 3.42
CA GLU A 261 3.30 -31.14 2.79
C GLU A 261 2.12 -30.32 3.34
N ASP A 262 2.10 -30.07 4.65
CA ASP A 262 1.05 -29.26 5.29
C ASP A 262 1.06 -27.82 4.79
N LEU A 263 2.26 -27.20 4.67
CA LEU A 263 2.40 -25.87 4.10
C LEU A 263 1.90 -25.83 2.64
N GLU A 264 2.26 -26.83 1.84
CA GLU A 264 1.83 -26.89 0.45
C GLU A 264 0.30 -26.98 0.31
N ILE A 265 -0.34 -27.80 1.13
CA ILE A 265 -1.80 -27.91 1.19
C ILE A 265 -2.46 -26.57 1.54
N GLU A 266 -1.94 -25.87 2.57
CA GLU A 266 -2.49 -24.56 2.97
C GLU A 266 -2.25 -23.49 1.89
N MET A 267 -1.11 -23.51 1.23
CA MET A 267 -0.82 -22.56 0.14
C MET A 267 -1.65 -22.81 -1.11
N ASP A 268 -1.94 -24.06 -1.43
CA ASP A 268 -2.78 -24.43 -2.58
C ASP A 268 -4.25 -24.02 -2.39
N LYS A 269 -4.74 -23.92 -1.14
CA LYS A 269 -6.08 -23.35 -0.82
C LYS A 269 -6.17 -21.85 -1.09
N GLN A 270 -5.04 -21.15 -1.14
CA GLN A 270 -4.96 -19.69 -1.33
C GLN A 270 -4.60 -19.28 -2.76
N ALA A 271 -4.35 -20.26 -3.64
CA ALA A 271 -3.99 -20.05 -5.05
C ALA A 271 -5.21 -19.99 -5.95
#